data_836c48e5a9c5a2cd3d4a0a4ba6d5f378
#
_entry.id   836c48e5a9c5a2cd3d4a0a4ba6d5f378
#
_cell.length_a   1.000
_cell.length_b   1.000
_cell.length_c   1.000
_cell.angle_alpha   90.00
_cell.angle_beta   90.00
_cell.angle_gamma   90.00
#
_symmetry.space_group_name_H-M   'P 1'
#
loop_
_entity.id
_entity.type
_entity.pdbx_description
1 polymer ?
#
loop_
_entity_poly.entity_id
_entity_poly.type
_entity_poly.pdbx_seq_one_letter_code
_entity_poly.pdbx_strand_id
1 'polypeptide(L)'
;MLFMIIERFRDNDMIPVYKRVRDEGRMLPEGLEYIDSWVEPNFNRCFQLMKCDGARLLQQWVLKWRGFGIDFEIVPVVSSTDTREVVTPLLDKV
;
A
#
# COMPACT_ATOMS: atom_id res chain seq x y z
N MET A 1 0.94 -12.47 1.73
CA MET A 1 1.51 -11.71 0.61
C MET A 1 1.65 -10.24 0.98
N LEU A 2 2.69 -9.62 0.50
CA LEU A 2 2.95 -8.20 0.71
C LEU A 2 2.58 -7.40 -0.53
N PHE A 3 2.01 -6.22 -0.29
CA PHE A 3 1.63 -5.30 -1.35
C PHE A 3 2.09 -3.88 -0.99
N MET A 4 2.69 -3.20 -1.94
CA MET A 4 2.92 -1.77 -1.83
C MET A 4 1.76 -1.05 -2.50
N ILE A 5 1.05 -0.23 -1.72
CA ILE A 5 -0.07 0.57 -2.19
C ILE A 5 0.46 1.98 -2.40
N ILE A 6 0.40 2.44 -3.64
CA ILE A 6 0.82 3.80 -3.98
C ILE A 6 -0.44 4.62 -4.21
N GLU A 7 -0.61 5.65 -3.40
CA GLU A 7 -1.77 6.55 -3.47
C GLU A 7 -1.33 7.89 -4.05
N ARG A 8 -2.04 8.35 -5.07
CA ARG A 8 -1.87 9.69 -5.63
C ARG A 8 -3.09 10.52 -5.29
N PHE A 9 -2.88 11.72 -4.77
CA PHE A 9 -3.98 12.61 -4.39
C PHE A 9 -4.34 13.52 -5.57
N ARG A 10 -5.61 13.49 -5.97
CA ARG A 10 -6.10 14.33 -7.07
C ARG A 10 -5.97 15.81 -6.72
N ASP A 11 -5.63 16.59 -7.70
CA ASP A 11 -5.44 18.04 -7.55
C ASP A 11 -4.37 18.38 -6.50
N ASN A 12 -3.48 17.42 -6.20
CA ASN A 12 -2.47 17.54 -5.16
C ASN A 12 -3.05 17.88 -3.79
N ASP A 13 -4.29 17.49 -3.54
CA ASP A 13 -5.00 17.80 -2.30
C ASP A 13 -5.20 16.54 -1.45
N MET A 14 -4.36 16.39 -0.43
CA MET A 14 -4.43 15.27 0.51
C MET A 14 -5.44 15.53 1.66
N ILE A 15 -5.96 16.73 1.78
CA ILE A 15 -6.76 17.13 2.95
C ILE A 15 -7.99 16.26 3.17
N PRO A 16 -8.82 15.94 2.15
CA PRO A 16 -9.99 15.08 2.36
C PRO A 16 -9.61 13.69 2.92
N VAL A 17 -8.48 13.14 2.47
CA VAL A 17 -7.99 11.83 2.89
C VAL A 17 -7.53 11.88 4.34
N TYR A 18 -6.72 12.86 4.72
CA TYR A 18 -6.22 12.98 6.09
C TYR A 18 -7.34 13.26 7.09
N LYS A 19 -8.35 14.04 6.72
CA LYS A 19 -9.54 14.24 7.55
C LYS A 19 -10.25 12.93 7.83
N ARG A 20 -10.44 12.10 6.81
CA ARG A 20 -11.12 10.82 6.98
C ARG A 20 -10.32 9.85 7.83
N VAL A 21 -9.01 9.80 7.66
CA VAL A 21 -8.13 8.98 8.51
C VAL A 21 -8.23 9.41 9.97
N ARG A 22 -8.21 10.72 10.22
CA ARG A 22 -8.37 11.26 11.58
C ARG A 22 -9.71 10.83 12.20
N ASP A 23 -10.79 10.91 11.43
CA ASP A 23 -12.14 10.72 11.96
C ASP A 23 -12.56 9.25 12.01
N GLU A 24 -12.12 8.43 11.06
CA GLU A 24 -12.57 7.04 10.90
C GLU A 24 -11.44 6.01 10.84
N GLY A 25 -10.18 6.44 10.91
CA GLY A 25 -9.03 5.56 10.76
C GLY A 25 -8.87 5.04 9.33
N ARG A 26 -8.08 3.99 9.16
CA ARG A 26 -7.79 3.42 7.84
C ARG A 26 -8.93 2.57 7.28
N MET A 27 -9.87 2.16 8.13
CA MET A 27 -11.04 1.34 7.75
C MET A 27 -10.63 0.00 7.11
N LEU A 28 -9.62 -0.64 7.68
CA LEU A 28 -9.11 -1.92 7.18
C LEU A 28 -10.14 -3.03 7.37
N PRO A 29 -10.50 -3.80 6.34
CA PRO A 29 -11.26 -5.02 6.54
C PRO A 29 -10.45 -6.04 7.32
N GLU A 30 -11.14 -6.97 8.00
CA GLU A 30 -10.47 -8.05 8.72
C GLU A 30 -9.59 -8.86 7.78
N GLY A 31 -8.35 -9.13 8.20
CA GLY A 31 -7.37 -9.86 7.40
C GLY A 31 -6.44 -8.99 6.57
N LEU A 32 -6.71 -7.69 6.46
CA LEU A 32 -5.80 -6.74 5.84
C LEU A 32 -5.01 -6.02 6.93
N GLU A 33 -3.69 -6.21 6.94
CA GLU A 33 -2.78 -5.68 7.94
C GLU A 33 -1.96 -4.51 7.38
N TYR A 34 -2.00 -3.39 8.07
CA TYR A 34 -1.13 -2.24 7.80
C TYR A 34 0.22 -2.47 8.48
N ILE A 35 1.32 -2.36 7.73
CA ILE A 35 2.68 -2.56 8.26
C ILE A 35 3.35 -1.22 8.50
N ASP A 36 3.47 -0.39 7.48
CA ASP A 36 4.10 0.93 7.57
C ASP A 36 3.73 1.76 6.34
N SER A 37 4.01 3.06 6.41
CA SER A 37 3.76 3.95 5.28
C SER A 37 4.74 5.11 5.26
N TRP A 38 4.92 5.68 4.08
CA TRP A 38 5.79 6.82 3.81
C TRP A 38 5.08 7.80 2.89
N VAL A 39 5.29 9.08 3.12
CA VAL A 39 4.66 10.15 2.32
C VAL A 39 5.75 11.00 1.70
N GLU A 40 5.61 11.32 0.42
CA GLU A 40 6.55 12.25 -0.23
C GLU A 40 6.50 13.63 0.46
N PRO A 41 7.64 14.31 0.60
CA PRO A 41 7.66 15.62 1.27
C PRO A 41 6.74 16.68 0.63
N ASN A 42 6.42 16.53 -0.65
CA ASN A 42 5.50 17.42 -1.36
C ASN A 42 4.02 17.04 -1.19
N PHE A 43 3.72 15.99 -0.39
CA PHE A 43 2.36 15.47 -0.14
C PHE A 43 1.63 14.95 -1.38
N ASN A 44 2.36 14.61 -2.43
CA ASN A 44 1.76 14.18 -3.69
C ASN A 44 1.40 12.70 -3.68
N ARG A 45 2.25 11.85 -3.07
CA ARG A 45 2.03 10.41 -3.01
C ARG A 45 2.27 9.87 -1.60
N CYS A 46 1.50 8.83 -1.28
CA CYS A 46 1.70 8.01 -0.09
C CYS A 46 2.00 6.56 -0.51
N PHE A 47 2.95 5.93 0.15
CA PHE A 47 3.34 4.54 -0.08
C PHE A 47 3.00 3.76 1.18
N GLN A 48 2.08 2.79 1.08
CA GLN A 48 1.69 1.96 2.22
C GLN A 48 2.05 0.50 1.98
N LEU A 49 2.76 -0.10 2.92
CA LEU A 49 3.06 -1.53 2.89
C LEU A 49 1.97 -2.26 3.66
N MET A 50 1.30 -3.18 2.99
CA MET A 50 0.20 -3.95 3.56
C MET A 50 0.39 -5.44 3.33
N LYS A 51 -0.19 -6.24 4.21
CA LYS A 51 -0.14 -7.69 4.16
C LYS A 51 -1.54 -8.28 4.20
N CYS A 52 -1.79 -9.25 3.32
CA CYS A 52 -3.03 -10.03 3.33
C CYS A 52 -2.84 -11.31 2.51
N ASP A 53 -3.77 -12.26 2.66
CA ASP A 53 -3.70 -13.54 1.96
C ASP A 53 -4.15 -13.46 0.51
N GLY A 54 -4.92 -12.45 0.15
CA GLY A 54 -5.41 -12.29 -1.21
C GLY A 54 -5.80 -10.87 -1.55
N ALA A 55 -5.68 -10.52 -2.82
CA ALA A 55 -5.91 -9.17 -3.31
C ALA A 55 -7.37 -8.70 -3.18
N ARG A 56 -8.31 -9.62 -2.97
CA ARG A 56 -9.73 -9.29 -2.78
C ARG A 56 -9.95 -8.34 -1.60
N LEU A 57 -9.18 -8.52 -0.52
CA LEU A 57 -9.25 -7.61 0.64
C LEU A 57 -8.84 -6.19 0.28
N LEU A 58 -7.87 -6.05 -0.62
CA LEU A 58 -7.46 -4.73 -1.12
C LEU A 58 -8.57 -4.08 -1.95
N GLN A 59 -9.28 -4.85 -2.77
CA GLN A 59 -10.44 -4.32 -3.51
C GLN A 59 -11.52 -3.81 -2.55
N GLN A 60 -11.82 -4.56 -1.49
CA GLN A 60 -12.79 -4.15 -0.47
C GLN A 60 -12.35 -2.85 0.22
N TRP A 61 -11.08 -2.74 0.53
CA TRP A 61 -10.53 -1.54 1.17
C TRP A 61 -10.56 -0.32 0.24
N VAL A 62 -10.14 -0.49 -1.01
CA VAL A 62 -10.14 0.60 -2.02
C VAL A 62 -11.53 1.19 -2.18
N LEU A 63 -12.57 0.35 -2.19
CA LEU A 63 -13.95 0.82 -2.33
C LEU A 63 -14.41 1.71 -1.17
N LYS A 64 -13.86 1.51 0.02
CA LYS A 64 -14.17 2.37 1.18
C LYS A 64 -13.62 3.79 1.01
N TRP A 65 -12.59 3.95 0.18
CA TRP A 65 -11.96 5.24 -0.10
C TRP A 65 -12.45 5.86 -1.41
N ARG A 66 -13.45 5.27 -2.03
CA ARG A 66 -14.04 5.78 -3.24
C ARG A 66 -14.64 7.17 -3.01
N GLY A 67 -14.37 8.10 -3.91
CA GLY A 67 -14.89 9.47 -3.83
C GLY A 67 -14.03 10.45 -3.02
N PHE A 68 -12.90 10.00 -2.47
CA PHE A 68 -11.99 10.87 -1.68
C PHE A 68 -10.81 11.42 -2.48
N GLY A 69 -10.83 11.23 -3.81
CA GLY A 69 -9.80 11.80 -4.67
C GLY A 69 -8.46 11.07 -4.60
N ILE A 70 -8.48 9.74 -4.43
CA ILE A 70 -7.28 8.92 -4.43
C ILE A 70 -7.24 8.07 -5.69
N ASP A 71 -6.10 8.07 -6.38
CA ASP A 71 -5.79 7.09 -7.41
C ASP A 71 -4.83 6.07 -6.84
N PHE A 72 -5.23 4.80 -6.87
CA PHE A 72 -4.48 3.68 -6.30
C PHE A 72 -3.66 2.94 -7.34
N GLU A 73 -2.41 2.64 -7.00
CA GLU A 73 -1.61 1.65 -7.69
C GLU A 73 -1.22 0.57 -6.68
N ILE A 74 -1.46 -0.70 -7.01
CA ILE A 74 -1.23 -1.82 -6.09
C ILE A 74 -0.15 -2.71 -6.70
N VAL A 75 0.98 -2.86 -6.00
CA VAL A 75 2.15 -3.59 -6.50
C VAL A 75 2.45 -4.75 -5.53
N PRO A 76 2.33 -6.02 -5.98
CA PRO A 76 2.82 -7.14 -5.18
C PRO A 76 4.32 -7.02 -5.01
N VAL A 77 4.81 -7.23 -3.80
CA VAL A 77 6.23 -7.11 -3.49
C VAL A 77 6.70 -8.30 -2.67
N VAL A 78 7.98 -8.61 -2.79
CA VAL A 78 8.68 -9.60 -1.99
C VAL A 78 9.79 -8.89 -1.26
N SER A 79 10.02 -9.23 0.02
CA SER A 79 11.09 -8.59 0.79
C SER A 79 12.46 -8.83 0.13
N SER A 80 13.40 -7.92 0.35
CA SER A 80 14.78 -8.11 -0.13
C SER A 80 15.44 -9.34 0.50
N THR A 81 15.08 -9.67 1.74
CA THR A 81 15.58 -10.87 2.42
C THR A 81 15.11 -12.13 1.70
N ASP A 82 13.82 -12.25 1.42
CA ASP A 82 13.27 -13.41 0.71
C ASP A 82 13.80 -13.48 -0.72
N THR A 83 13.90 -12.35 -1.39
CA THR A 83 14.44 -12.25 -2.75
C THR A 83 15.90 -12.74 -2.80
N ARG A 84 16.69 -12.39 -1.81
CA ARG A 84 18.09 -12.82 -1.71
C ARG A 84 18.18 -14.34 -1.59
N GLU A 85 17.29 -14.97 -0.83
CA GLU A 85 17.23 -16.42 -0.70
C GLU A 85 16.91 -17.11 -2.04
N VAL A 86 16.00 -16.54 -2.83
CA VAL A 86 15.68 -17.05 -4.17
C VAL A 86 16.85 -16.92 -5.14
N VAL A 87 17.59 -15.84 -5.06
CA VAL A 87 18.69 -15.54 -5.99
C VAL A 87 20.00 -16.28 -5.63
N THR A 88 20.24 -16.52 -4.35
CA THR A 88 21.52 -17.09 -3.87
C THR A 88 21.96 -18.35 -4.62
N PRO A 89 21.10 -19.34 -4.93
CA PRO A 89 21.54 -20.51 -5.69
C PRO A 89 22.10 -20.20 -7.07
N LEU A 90 21.71 -19.07 -7.67
CA LEU A 90 22.19 -18.65 -8.99
C LEU A 90 23.56 -18.00 -8.93
N LEU A 91 23.93 -17.45 -7.79
CA LEU A 91 25.21 -16.74 -7.62
C LEU A 91 26.40 -17.68 -7.60
N ASP A 92 26.21 -18.96 -7.27
CA ASP A 92 27.26 -19.96 -7.17
C ASP A 92 27.44 -20.77 -8.46
N LYS A 93 26.71 -20.43 -9.53
CA LYS A 93 26.72 -21.14 -10.82
C LYS A 93 27.56 -20.44 -11.88
N VAL A 94 28.70 -19.97 -11.50
CA VAL A 94 29.59 -19.30 -12.46
C VAL A 94 30.71 -20.22 -12.89
#